data_677cbf34e66dd4f3934db2cc9f9a04a4
#
_entry.id   677cbf34e66dd4f3934db2cc9f9a04a4
#
_cell.length_a   1.000
_cell.length_b   1.000
_cell.length_c   1.000
_cell.angle_alpha   90.00
_cell.angle_beta   90.00
_cell.angle_gamma   90.00
#
_symmetry.space_group_name_H-M   'P 1'
#
loop_
_entity.id
_entity.type
_entity.pdbx_description
1 polymer ?
#
loop_
_entity_poly.entity_id
_entity_poly.type
_entity_poly.pdbx_seq_one_letter_code
_entity_poly.pdbx_strand_id
1 'polypeptide(L)'
;PVWAVEGDIKGCFDNINHRLLLKKLWRIGIHDKRVLKIISQMLKAGYIDQDLYHATEMGTPQGGILSPLLSNVYLNDFDWYVGRCYLEPHRQCKHKCNDTRRLKWSGITPKYNFRYADDWVILTSTEQEAFRMKHELTKYFKHRMKLELSQEKTYVTDLRKNGIHFLGYIVKAERKRKTPDPATWSDNLVGKPFPDMERLTKKIHTLQKEVRKIGLYTQSNTQAAQIQYVNSVIMGLAQYLQPSICSHAYHAIDRRVNNTALAVWKNLFPKQYNQMQVPLKELSNLPHRHEGYDSKTFAIQIDGKWFGITYAFITHSRYESKPFDQKMTPYTEDGRRRYVNYRTKHKPLPCDRPSINTPEDIALSIYASGKGWKANFEYFMNREYAYNRDKGKCKCCGRYFSELIPKHCHHVNPRLPIERINKVPNLAWLCIPCHRMVHNSPIPPELDAKAVRKIKKYREKLKK
;
A
#
# COMPACT_ATOMS: atom_id res chain seq x y z
N PRO A 1 17.13 -12.90 -19.10
CA PRO A 1 15.91 -13.65 -19.39
C PRO A 1 14.91 -12.77 -20.11
N VAL A 2 14.27 -13.32 -21.12
CA VAL A 2 13.27 -12.63 -21.96
C VAL A 2 11.98 -13.45 -22.13
N TRP A 3 11.96 -14.62 -21.54
CA TRP A 3 10.80 -15.50 -21.48
C TRP A 3 10.30 -15.61 -20.05
N ALA A 4 9.00 -15.65 -19.88
CA ALA A 4 8.36 -15.80 -18.58
C ALA A 4 7.43 -17.00 -18.57
N VAL A 5 7.40 -17.71 -17.45
CA VAL A 5 6.35 -18.65 -17.10
C VAL A 5 5.56 -18.00 -15.98
N GLU A 6 4.34 -17.57 -16.26
CA GLU A 6 3.40 -17.07 -15.26
C GLU A 6 2.38 -18.15 -14.95
N GLY A 7 1.97 -18.26 -13.70
CA GLY A 7 1.04 -19.30 -13.30
C GLY A 7 0.21 -18.94 -12.09
N ASP A 8 -0.94 -19.59 -12.03
CA ASP A 8 -1.93 -19.49 -10.96
C ASP A 8 -2.19 -20.89 -10.39
N ILE A 9 -2.30 -20.95 -9.07
CA ILE A 9 -2.56 -22.21 -8.35
C ILE A 9 -4.07 -22.33 -8.15
N LYS A 10 -4.67 -23.36 -8.72
CA LYS A 10 -6.13 -23.59 -8.65
C LYS A 10 -6.59 -23.73 -7.20
N GLY A 11 -7.40 -22.74 -6.72
CA GLY A 11 -7.94 -22.75 -5.36
C GLY A 11 -6.85 -22.95 -4.30
N CYS A 12 -5.76 -22.17 -4.34
CA CYS A 12 -4.59 -22.39 -3.51
C CYS A 12 -4.93 -22.52 -2.03
N PHE A 13 -5.74 -21.58 -1.49
CA PHE A 13 -6.13 -21.58 -0.09
C PHE A 13 -7.03 -22.77 0.29
N ASP A 14 -7.88 -23.20 -0.63
CA ASP A 14 -8.87 -24.26 -0.39
C ASP A 14 -8.27 -25.67 -0.51
N ASN A 15 -7.10 -25.79 -1.17
CA ASN A 15 -6.46 -27.08 -1.45
C ASN A 15 -5.19 -27.34 -0.62
N ILE A 16 -4.89 -26.52 0.37
CA ILE A 16 -3.73 -26.74 1.26
C ILE A 16 -3.93 -28.01 2.08
N ASN A 17 -3.04 -28.99 1.93
CA ASN A 17 -3.07 -30.23 2.69
C ASN A 17 -2.58 -30.00 4.12
N HIS A 18 -3.47 -30.17 5.13
CA HIS A 18 -3.19 -29.92 6.54
C HIS A 18 -2.02 -30.76 7.06
N ARG A 19 -1.95 -32.04 6.72
CA ARG A 19 -0.88 -32.94 7.17
C ARG A 19 0.48 -32.50 6.63
N LEU A 20 0.53 -32.11 5.36
CA LEU A 20 1.75 -31.65 4.73
C LEU A 20 2.16 -30.27 5.29
N LEU A 21 1.22 -29.37 5.56
CA LEU A 21 1.48 -28.08 6.18
C LEU A 21 2.09 -28.25 7.58
N LEU A 22 1.51 -29.10 8.43
CA LEU A 22 2.05 -29.37 9.78
C LEU A 22 3.47 -29.96 9.72
N LYS A 23 3.77 -30.84 8.76
CA LYS A 23 5.14 -31.33 8.52
C LYS A 23 6.10 -30.22 8.12
N LYS A 24 5.65 -29.26 7.29
CA LYS A 24 6.45 -28.10 6.86
C LYS A 24 6.71 -27.17 8.04
N LEU A 25 5.71 -26.88 8.87
CA LEU A 25 5.87 -26.12 10.12
C LEU A 25 6.91 -26.74 11.04
N TRP A 26 6.86 -28.06 11.22
CA TRP A 26 7.88 -28.77 11.98
C TRP A 26 9.30 -28.60 11.41
N ARG A 27 9.44 -28.71 10.08
CA ARG A 27 10.74 -28.59 9.40
C ARG A 27 11.36 -27.19 9.49
N ILE A 28 10.55 -26.13 9.59
CA ILE A 28 11.05 -24.76 9.75
C ILE A 28 11.37 -24.40 11.22
N GLY A 29 11.20 -25.37 12.16
CA GLY A 29 11.62 -25.20 13.55
C GLY A 29 10.49 -25.01 14.56
N ILE A 30 9.22 -25.14 14.17
CA ILE A 30 8.11 -25.10 15.13
C ILE A 30 7.90 -26.49 15.71
N HIS A 31 8.61 -26.79 16.81
CA HIS A 31 8.61 -28.11 17.44
C HIS A 31 7.66 -28.22 18.65
N ASP A 32 7.03 -27.14 19.12
CA ASP A 32 6.04 -27.19 20.19
C ASP A 32 4.75 -27.86 19.70
N LYS A 33 4.49 -29.07 20.21
CA LYS A 33 3.33 -29.86 19.84
C LYS A 33 2.00 -29.19 20.22
N ARG A 34 1.98 -28.33 21.25
CA ARG A 34 0.77 -27.57 21.66
C ARG A 34 0.41 -26.56 20.61
N VAL A 35 1.42 -25.81 20.10
CA VAL A 35 1.23 -24.84 19.01
C VAL A 35 0.73 -25.54 17.75
N LEU A 36 1.34 -26.65 17.35
CA LEU A 36 0.91 -27.43 16.19
C LEU A 36 -0.50 -27.98 16.35
N LYS A 37 -0.88 -28.39 17.56
CA LYS A 37 -2.26 -28.85 17.88
C LYS A 37 -3.25 -27.70 17.71
N ILE A 38 -2.94 -26.50 18.22
CA ILE A 38 -3.80 -25.33 18.08
C ILE A 38 -3.98 -24.99 16.59
N ILE A 39 -2.89 -24.92 15.81
CA ILE A 39 -2.95 -24.67 14.36
C ILE A 39 -3.81 -25.73 13.67
N SER A 40 -3.62 -27.02 14.02
CA SER A 40 -4.44 -28.12 13.48
C SER A 40 -5.92 -27.97 13.80
N GLN A 41 -6.26 -27.53 15.01
CA GLN A 41 -7.65 -27.27 15.40
C GLN A 41 -8.23 -26.08 14.64
N MET A 42 -7.46 -25.00 14.48
CA MET A 42 -7.89 -23.83 13.69
C MET A 42 -8.15 -24.17 12.21
N LEU A 43 -7.30 -25.03 11.62
CA LEU A 43 -7.49 -25.49 10.23
C LEU A 43 -8.75 -26.37 10.08
N LYS A 44 -9.10 -27.14 11.09
CA LYS A 44 -10.27 -28.03 11.12
C LYS A 44 -11.57 -27.34 11.58
N ALA A 45 -11.46 -26.12 12.13
CA ALA A 45 -12.61 -25.42 12.70
C ALA A 45 -13.68 -25.06 11.67
N GLY A 46 -13.41 -25.20 10.39
CA GLY A 46 -14.35 -24.84 9.34
C GLY A 46 -14.58 -23.33 9.21
N TYR A 47 -15.60 -22.98 8.47
CA TYR A 47 -16.06 -21.60 8.31
C TYR A 47 -17.59 -21.55 8.22
N ILE A 48 -18.15 -20.39 8.54
CA ILE A 48 -19.59 -20.13 8.41
C ILE A 48 -19.78 -19.28 7.15
N ASP A 49 -20.62 -19.72 6.25
CA ASP A 49 -21.04 -18.98 5.06
C ASP A 49 -22.57 -18.99 4.98
N GLN A 50 -23.16 -17.81 4.85
CA GLN A 50 -24.65 -17.65 4.85
C GLN A 50 -25.35 -18.41 5.98
N ASP A 51 -24.79 -18.31 7.21
CA ASP A 51 -25.25 -18.99 8.43
C ASP A 51 -25.14 -20.55 8.41
N LEU A 52 -24.49 -21.12 7.40
CA LEU A 52 -24.22 -22.54 7.31
C LEU A 52 -22.76 -22.86 7.68
N TYR A 53 -22.58 -23.85 8.56
CA TYR A 53 -21.26 -24.35 8.94
C TYR A 53 -20.70 -25.31 7.88
N HIS A 54 -19.50 -25.06 7.43
CA HIS A 54 -18.74 -25.91 6.51
C HIS A 54 -17.50 -26.46 7.21
N ALA A 55 -17.43 -27.76 7.43
CA ALA A 55 -16.23 -28.43 7.91
C ALA A 55 -15.14 -28.45 6.86
N THR A 56 -13.89 -28.20 7.24
CA THR A 56 -12.75 -28.21 6.34
C THR A 56 -11.80 -29.38 6.64
N GLU A 57 -11.66 -30.31 5.70
CA GLU A 57 -10.64 -31.36 5.74
C GLU A 57 -9.32 -30.94 5.10
N MET A 58 -9.39 -29.97 4.17
CA MET A 58 -8.28 -29.35 3.47
C MET A 58 -8.48 -27.83 3.43
N GLY A 59 -7.42 -27.13 3.10
CA GLY A 59 -7.45 -25.67 2.92
C GLY A 59 -7.22 -24.87 4.19
N THR A 60 -7.20 -23.57 4.01
CA THR A 60 -7.15 -22.58 5.09
C THR A 60 -8.35 -21.67 4.96
N PRO A 61 -9.10 -21.37 6.05
CA PRO A 61 -10.29 -20.52 5.96
C PRO A 61 -10.01 -19.19 5.29
N GLN A 62 -10.77 -18.81 4.27
CA GLN A 62 -10.68 -17.50 3.66
C GLN A 62 -11.05 -16.43 4.68
N GLY A 63 -10.19 -15.38 4.80
CA GLY A 63 -10.35 -14.36 5.86
C GLY A 63 -9.73 -14.73 7.22
N GLY A 64 -9.23 -15.94 7.40
CA GLY A 64 -8.49 -16.32 8.63
C GLY A 64 -7.18 -15.54 8.77
N ILE A 65 -6.91 -14.98 9.95
CA ILE A 65 -5.72 -14.15 10.22
C ILE A 65 -4.40 -14.89 9.92
N LEU A 66 -4.36 -16.20 10.17
CA LEU A 66 -3.17 -17.03 9.92
C LEU A 66 -3.09 -17.59 8.49
N SER A 67 -4.17 -17.55 7.71
CA SER A 67 -4.24 -18.20 6.40
C SER A 67 -3.15 -17.71 5.43
N PRO A 68 -2.86 -16.39 5.30
CA PRO A 68 -1.79 -15.91 4.41
C PRO A 68 -0.39 -16.36 4.86
N LEU A 69 -0.15 -16.44 6.19
CA LEU A 69 1.11 -16.92 6.73
C LEU A 69 1.30 -18.41 6.46
N LEU A 70 0.28 -19.22 6.74
CA LEU A 70 0.31 -20.67 6.55
C LEU A 70 0.45 -21.06 5.07
N SER A 71 -0.24 -20.35 4.18
CA SER A 71 -0.08 -20.49 2.73
C SER A 71 1.36 -20.17 2.28
N ASN A 72 1.96 -19.10 2.80
CA ASN A 72 3.35 -18.79 2.51
C ASN A 72 4.33 -19.84 3.01
N VAL A 73 4.10 -20.40 4.20
CA VAL A 73 4.89 -21.54 4.72
C VAL A 73 4.73 -22.76 3.80
N TYR A 74 3.51 -23.02 3.33
CA TYR A 74 3.23 -24.15 2.45
C TYR A 74 3.96 -24.01 1.10
N LEU A 75 3.93 -22.83 0.51
CA LEU A 75 4.53 -22.54 -0.80
C LEU A 75 6.06 -22.27 -0.74
N ASN A 76 6.63 -22.11 0.45
CA ASN A 76 8.07 -21.86 0.62
C ASN A 76 8.95 -22.96 0.00
N ASP A 77 8.48 -24.22 -0.01
CA ASP A 77 9.21 -25.32 -0.67
C ASP A 77 9.35 -25.11 -2.19
N PHE A 78 8.38 -24.46 -2.81
CA PHE A 78 8.46 -24.09 -4.22
C PHE A 78 9.55 -23.03 -4.45
N ASP A 79 9.63 -22.02 -3.60
CA ASP A 79 10.66 -21.00 -3.71
C ASP A 79 12.05 -21.60 -3.54
N TRP A 80 12.22 -22.50 -2.56
CA TRP A 80 13.48 -23.24 -2.36
C TRP A 80 13.80 -24.21 -3.49
N TYR A 81 12.80 -24.84 -4.10
CA TYR A 81 13.02 -25.73 -5.23
C TYR A 81 13.65 -24.97 -6.40
N VAL A 82 13.07 -23.83 -6.80
CA VAL A 82 13.62 -23.02 -7.87
C VAL A 82 14.98 -22.42 -7.48
N GLY A 83 15.09 -21.89 -6.25
CA GLY A 83 16.34 -21.33 -5.75
C GLY A 83 17.50 -22.30 -5.81
N ARG A 84 17.35 -23.49 -5.23
CA ARG A 84 18.41 -24.51 -5.16
C ARG A 84 18.75 -25.11 -6.51
N CYS A 85 17.75 -25.33 -7.38
CA CYS A 85 18.00 -25.94 -8.69
C CYS A 85 18.64 -24.98 -9.69
N TYR A 86 18.32 -23.65 -9.59
CA TYR A 86 18.61 -22.73 -10.69
C TYR A 86 19.28 -21.42 -10.30
N LEU A 87 19.37 -21.08 -9.00
CA LEU A 87 19.93 -19.81 -8.55
C LEU A 87 21.12 -19.94 -7.60
N GLU A 88 21.21 -21.05 -6.86
CA GLU A 88 22.26 -21.25 -5.87
C GLU A 88 23.24 -22.33 -6.34
N PRO A 89 24.53 -21.98 -6.59
CA PRO A 89 25.54 -22.97 -6.87
C PRO A 89 25.85 -23.79 -5.61
N HIS A 90 26.31 -25.04 -5.78
CA HIS A 90 26.70 -25.92 -4.67
C HIS A 90 27.77 -25.31 -3.74
N ARG A 91 28.59 -24.39 -4.25
CA ARG A 91 29.54 -23.58 -3.47
C ARG A 91 29.24 -22.11 -3.73
N GLN A 92 28.82 -21.40 -2.67
CA GLN A 92 28.62 -19.95 -2.73
C GLN A 92 29.95 -19.23 -2.92
N CYS A 93 29.95 -18.20 -3.78
CA CYS A 93 31.08 -17.32 -3.96
C CYS A 93 31.04 -16.16 -2.98
N LYS A 94 32.22 -15.57 -2.67
CA LYS A 94 32.34 -14.35 -1.89
C LYS A 94 31.52 -13.19 -2.50
N HIS A 95 31.39 -13.15 -3.82
CA HIS A 95 30.62 -12.17 -4.58
C HIS A 95 29.51 -12.85 -5.39
N LYS A 96 28.27 -12.46 -5.17
CA LYS A 96 27.06 -13.01 -5.84
C LYS A 96 27.10 -12.94 -7.38
N CYS A 97 27.76 -11.93 -7.96
CA CYS A 97 27.91 -11.84 -9.41
C CYS A 97 28.68 -13.05 -10.00
N ASN A 98 29.54 -13.69 -9.20
CA ASN A 98 30.27 -14.86 -9.59
C ASN A 98 29.44 -16.15 -9.49
N ASP A 99 28.38 -16.17 -8.66
CA ASP A 99 27.49 -17.33 -8.53
C ASP A 99 26.74 -17.59 -9.83
N THR A 100 26.22 -16.57 -10.49
CA THR A 100 25.58 -16.68 -11.81
C THR A 100 26.54 -17.20 -12.87
N ARG A 101 27.81 -16.74 -12.84
CA ARG A 101 28.86 -17.22 -13.76
C ARG A 101 29.17 -18.68 -13.52
N ARG A 102 29.28 -19.10 -12.25
CA ARG A 102 29.52 -20.51 -11.89
C ARG A 102 28.39 -21.42 -12.32
N LEU A 103 27.11 -21.02 -12.11
CA LEU A 103 25.97 -21.78 -12.61
C LEU A 103 26.08 -22.02 -14.11
N LYS A 104 26.39 -20.98 -14.90
CA LYS A 104 26.57 -21.08 -16.34
C LYS A 104 27.69 -22.02 -16.72
N TRP A 105 28.81 -21.98 -16.00
CA TRP A 105 29.94 -22.91 -16.22
C TRP A 105 29.58 -24.37 -15.91
N SER A 106 28.65 -24.59 -14.98
CA SER A 106 28.08 -25.91 -14.67
C SER A 106 26.95 -26.32 -15.62
N GLY A 107 26.72 -25.58 -16.72
CA GLY A 107 25.67 -25.87 -17.70
C GLY A 107 24.25 -25.49 -17.22
N ILE A 108 24.13 -24.81 -16.09
CA ILE A 108 22.82 -24.39 -15.53
C ILE A 108 22.52 -22.95 -15.93
N THR A 109 21.46 -22.76 -16.70
CA THR A 109 20.96 -21.42 -17.00
C THR A 109 20.11 -20.90 -15.81
N PRO A 110 20.50 -19.74 -15.20
CA PRO A 110 19.76 -19.18 -14.08
C PRO A 110 18.31 -18.88 -14.41
N LYS A 111 17.40 -19.27 -13.52
CA LYS A 111 15.96 -18.97 -13.59
C LYS A 111 15.55 -18.20 -12.35
N TYR A 112 14.80 -17.13 -12.52
CA TYR A 112 14.46 -16.21 -11.43
C TYR A 112 12.99 -16.36 -11.08
N ASN A 113 12.71 -16.73 -9.82
CA ASN A 113 11.36 -16.87 -9.28
C ASN A 113 10.94 -15.59 -8.53
N PHE A 114 9.76 -15.10 -8.86
CA PHE A 114 9.08 -14.01 -8.14
C PHE A 114 7.69 -14.51 -7.76
N ARG A 115 7.40 -14.51 -6.47
CA ARG A 115 6.10 -14.97 -5.96
C ARG A 115 5.53 -13.96 -4.96
N TYR A 116 4.24 -13.72 -5.10
CA TYR A 116 3.44 -12.97 -4.15
C TYR A 116 2.17 -13.75 -3.84
N ALA A 117 2.10 -14.33 -2.65
CA ALA A 117 1.08 -15.31 -2.26
C ALA A 117 1.05 -16.50 -3.23
N ASP A 118 -0.04 -16.67 -3.96
CA ASP A 118 -0.26 -17.69 -4.98
C ASP A 118 0.11 -17.26 -6.41
N ASP A 119 0.21 -15.95 -6.66
CA ASP A 119 0.72 -15.41 -7.93
C ASP A 119 2.24 -15.61 -8.05
N TRP A 120 2.71 -16.23 -9.12
CA TRP A 120 4.14 -16.43 -9.34
C TRP A 120 4.54 -16.28 -10.80
N VAL A 121 5.78 -15.86 -10.99
CA VAL A 121 6.42 -15.70 -12.30
C VAL A 121 7.84 -16.23 -12.23
N ILE A 122 8.23 -17.06 -13.21
CA ILE A 122 9.61 -17.50 -13.39
C ILE A 122 10.15 -16.95 -14.70
N LEU A 123 11.27 -16.24 -14.63
CA LEU A 123 11.97 -15.73 -15.81
C LEU A 123 13.02 -16.72 -16.29
N THR A 124 13.02 -17.00 -17.60
CA THR A 124 13.94 -17.91 -18.29
C THR A 124 14.61 -17.23 -19.48
N SER A 125 15.68 -17.83 -20.00
CA SER A 125 16.43 -17.23 -21.10
C SER A 125 15.88 -17.62 -22.48
N THR A 126 15.38 -18.82 -22.65
CA THR A 126 14.90 -19.36 -23.93
C THR A 126 13.47 -19.88 -23.82
N GLU A 127 12.81 -20.01 -24.97
CA GLU A 127 11.47 -20.56 -25.08
C GLU A 127 11.42 -22.02 -24.60
N GLN A 128 12.38 -22.82 -25.04
CA GLN A 128 12.47 -24.25 -24.68
C GLN A 128 12.59 -24.43 -23.17
N GLU A 129 13.40 -23.59 -22.51
CA GLU A 129 13.52 -23.59 -21.04
C GLU A 129 12.22 -23.21 -20.36
N ALA A 130 11.46 -22.26 -20.92
CA ALA A 130 10.17 -21.85 -20.38
C ALA A 130 9.15 -22.99 -20.44
N PHE A 131 9.01 -23.67 -21.58
CA PHE A 131 8.12 -24.81 -21.70
C PHE A 131 8.54 -25.98 -20.82
N ARG A 132 9.85 -26.29 -20.76
CA ARG A 132 10.37 -27.31 -19.83
C ARG A 132 10.02 -26.97 -18.40
N MET A 133 10.23 -25.71 -17.99
CA MET A 133 9.91 -25.25 -16.63
C MET A 133 8.42 -25.36 -16.32
N LYS A 134 7.54 -24.96 -17.24
CA LYS A 134 6.08 -25.15 -17.09
C LYS A 134 5.74 -26.63 -16.84
N HIS A 135 6.33 -27.54 -17.61
CA HIS A 135 6.09 -28.98 -17.46
C HIS A 135 6.60 -29.53 -16.13
N GLU A 136 7.84 -29.16 -15.74
CA GLU A 136 8.45 -29.56 -14.47
C GLU A 136 7.64 -29.07 -13.28
N LEU A 137 7.19 -27.81 -13.33
CA LEU A 137 6.36 -27.23 -12.25
C LEU A 137 4.99 -27.89 -12.16
N THR A 138 4.36 -28.20 -13.28
CA THR A 138 3.06 -28.92 -13.26
C THR A 138 3.21 -30.27 -12.52
N LYS A 139 4.28 -31.00 -12.78
CA LYS A 139 4.60 -32.25 -12.06
C LYS A 139 4.92 -32.00 -10.60
N TYR A 140 5.74 -30.98 -10.30
CA TYR A 140 6.18 -30.64 -8.95
C TYR A 140 4.99 -30.26 -8.06
N PHE A 141 4.11 -29.38 -8.52
CA PHE A 141 2.92 -28.98 -7.79
C PHE A 141 2.00 -30.17 -7.54
N LYS A 142 1.71 -30.98 -8.54
CA LYS A 142 0.84 -32.16 -8.40
C LYS A 142 1.41 -33.20 -7.43
N HIS A 143 2.67 -33.59 -7.60
CA HIS A 143 3.22 -34.72 -6.85
C HIS A 143 3.79 -34.32 -5.49
N ARG A 144 4.49 -33.17 -5.39
CA ARG A 144 5.17 -32.75 -4.16
C ARG A 144 4.33 -31.82 -3.30
N MET A 145 3.63 -30.89 -3.95
CA MET A 145 2.84 -29.89 -3.24
C MET A 145 1.39 -30.32 -3.04
N LYS A 146 0.93 -31.37 -3.72
CA LYS A 146 -0.50 -31.78 -3.72
C LYS A 146 -1.44 -30.62 -4.09
N LEU A 147 -1.00 -29.78 -5.01
CA LEU A 147 -1.74 -28.66 -5.59
C LEU A 147 -1.76 -28.81 -7.12
N GLU A 148 -2.72 -28.17 -7.75
CA GLU A 148 -2.84 -28.16 -9.21
C GLU A 148 -2.62 -26.73 -9.74
N LEU A 149 -1.89 -26.61 -10.86
CA LEU A 149 -1.79 -25.38 -11.60
C LEU A 149 -3.03 -25.22 -12.51
N SER A 150 -3.56 -24.00 -12.58
CA SER A 150 -4.61 -23.67 -13.53
C SER A 150 -4.04 -23.71 -14.95
N GLN A 151 -4.50 -24.66 -15.76
CA GLN A 151 -4.04 -24.81 -17.15
C GLN A 151 -4.36 -23.57 -17.99
N GLU A 152 -5.51 -22.98 -17.73
CA GLU A 152 -6.04 -21.79 -18.42
C GLU A 152 -5.31 -20.49 -18.05
N LYS A 153 -4.66 -20.46 -16.90
CA LYS A 153 -3.96 -19.28 -16.38
C LYS A 153 -2.44 -19.47 -16.24
N THR A 154 -1.91 -20.58 -16.76
CA THR A 154 -0.46 -20.83 -16.76
C THR A 154 0.09 -20.69 -18.17
N TYR A 155 0.77 -19.57 -18.42
CA TYR A 155 1.23 -19.18 -19.75
C TYR A 155 2.77 -19.17 -19.85
N VAL A 156 3.24 -19.34 -21.09
CA VAL A 156 4.63 -19.04 -21.47
C VAL A 156 4.58 -17.82 -22.37
N THR A 157 5.27 -16.75 -21.96
CA THR A 157 5.16 -15.43 -22.61
C THR A 157 6.54 -14.94 -23.04
N ASP A 158 6.67 -14.49 -24.30
CA ASP A 158 7.83 -13.72 -24.76
C ASP A 158 7.67 -12.25 -24.37
N LEU A 159 8.45 -11.80 -23.39
CA LEU A 159 8.38 -10.47 -22.82
C LEU A 159 8.72 -9.34 -23.81
N ARG A 160 9.34 -9.66 -24.95
CA ARG A 160 9.67 -8.71 -26.02
C ARG A 160 8.45 -8.39 -26.88
N LYS A 161 7.51 -9.36 -26.99
CA LYS A 161 6.28 -9.24 -27.79
C LYS A 161 5.09 -8.84 -26.90
N ASN A 162 4.90 -9.61 -25.83
CA ASN A 162 3.77 -9.45 -24.92
C ASN A 162 4.23 -9.17 -23.50
N GLY A 163 3.38 -8.51 -22.71
CA GLY A 163 3.64 -8.33 -21.28
C GLY A 163 2.99 -9.42 -20.45
N ILE A 164 3.60 -9.72 -19.30
CA ILE A 164 2.96 -10.53 -18.27
C ILE A 164 2.12 -9.67 -17.35
N HIS A 165 1.01 -10.22 -16.87
CA HIS A 165 0.14 -9.59 -15.87
C HIS A 165 0.56 -10.02 -14.48
N PHE A 166 1.22 -9.15 -13.74
CA PHE A 166 1.68 -9.45 -12.38
C PHE A 166 1.35 -8.29 -11.42
N LEU A 167 0.62 -8.60 -10.36
CA LEU A 167 0.24 -7.65 -9.31
C LEU A 167 -0.41 -6.35 -9.85
N GLY A 168 -1.28 -6.46 -10.85
CA GLY A 168 -1.97 -5.29 -11.44
C GLY A 168 -1.10 -4.41 -12.34
N TYR A 169 0.07 -4.91 -12.74
CA TYR A 169 0.93 -4.31 -13.73
C TYR A 169 1.09 -5.23 -14.94
N ILE A 170 1.43 -4.62 -16.07
CA ILE A 170 1.90 -5.32 -17.26
C ILE A 170 3.41 -5.10 -17.34
N VAL A 171 4.20 -6.18 -17.22
CA VAL A 171 5.66 -6.09 -17.29
C VAL A 171 6.15 -6.58 -18.66
N LYS A 172 6.88 -5.72 -19.38
CA LYS A 172 7.45 -6.01 -20.71
C LYS A 172 8.96 -5.83 -20.70
N ALA A 173 9.65 -6.53 -21.59
CA ALA A 173 11.05 -6.29 -21.89
C ALA A 173 11.15 -5.26 -23.02
N GLU A 174 11.61 -4.06 -22.71
CA GLU A 174 11.80 -2.99 -23.67
C GLU A 174 13.24 -2.51 -23.71
N ARG A 175 13.61 -1.90 -24.83
CA ARG A 175 14.95 -1.33 -24.98
C ARG A 175 15.17 -0.19 -23.99
N LYS A 176 16.38 -0.13 -23.42
CA LYS A 176 16.83 1.03 -22.64
C LYS A 176 16.94 2.22 -23.59
N ARG A 177 16.29 3.35 -23.26
CA ARG A 177 16.39 4.55 -24.07
C ARG A 177 17.85 5.00 -24.18
N LYS A 178 18.31 5.26 -25.42
CA LYS A 178 19.60 5.88 -25.80
C LYS A 178 20.85 5.04 -25.52
N THR A 179 21.13 4.10 -26.42
CA THR A 179 22.50 3.83 -26.83
C THR A 179 22.63 4.29 -28.29
N PRO A 180 23.64 5.12 -28.65
CA PRO A 180 23.78 5.64 -30.00
C PRO A 180 24.05 4.56 -31.05
N ASP A 181 24.54 3.40 -30.64
CA ASP A 181 24.99 2.34 -31.55
C ASP A 181 23.90 1.26 -31.76
N PRO A 182 23.38 1.11 -33.00
CA PRO A 182 22.43 0.06 -33.35
C PRO A 182 22.97 -1.37 -33.19
N ALA A 183 24.29 -1.60 -33.30
CA ALA A 183 24.89 -2.91 -33.20
C ALA A 183 24.86 -3.50 -31.79
N THR A 184 24.75 -2.65 -30.75
CA THR A 184 24.66 -3.06 -29.34
C THR A 184 23.22 -3.22 -28.83
N TRP A 185 22.22 -3.12 -29.69
CA TRP A 185 20.81 -3.08 -29.30
C TRP A 185 20.24 -4.41 -28.81
N SER A 186 20.85 -5.54 -29.15
CA SER A 186 20.35 -6.86 -28.76
C SER A 186 20.42 -7.13 -27.26
N ASP A 187 21.37 -6.51 -26.55
CA ASP A 187 21.67 -6.83 -25.15
C ASP A 187 21.15 -5.80 -24.13
N ASN A 188 20.50 -4.73 -24.60
CA ASN A 188 20.04 -3.61 -23.75
C ASN A 188 18.53 -3.65 -23.44
N LEU A 189 17.99 -4.84 -23.20
CA LEU A 189 16.60 -4.99 -22.73
C LEU A 189 16.51 -4.80 -21.22
N VAL A 190 15.51 -4.02 -20.79
CA VAL A 190 15.14 -3.81 -19.38
C VAL A 190 13.68 -4.13 -19.17
N GLY A 191 13.35 -4.72 -18.04
CA GLY A 191 11.98 -4.93 -17.63
C GLY A 191 11.32 -3.59 -17.27
N LYS A 192 10.19 -3.27 -17.90
CA LYS A 192 9.43 -2.07 -17.62
C LYS A 192 8.01 -2.42 -17.18
N PRO A 193 7.60 -2.00 -15.97
CA PRO A 193 6.24 -2.16 -15.51
C PRO A 193 5.37 -1.01 -16.01
N PHE A 194 4.20 -1.34 -16.52
CA PHE A 194 3.14 -0.42 -16.92
C PHE A 194 1.87 -0.74 -16.11
N PRO A 195 1.02 0.24 -15.82
CA PRO A 195 -0.29 -0.04 -15.25
C PRO A 195 -1.14 -0.94 -16.16
N ASP A 196 -1.83 -1.91 -15.57
CA ASP A 196 -2.88 -2.65 -16.26
C ASP A 196 -4.08 -1.71 -16.47
N MET A 197 -4.19 -1.16 -17.69
CA MET A 197 -5.20 -0.14 -18.00
C MET A 197 -6.62 -0.69 -17.99
N GLU A 198 -6.82 -1.97 -18.23
CA GLU A 198 -8.15 -2.59 -18.16
C GLU A 198 -8.65 -2.64 -16.71
N ARG A 199 -7.81 -3.15 -15.80
CA ARG A 199 -8.10 -3.17 -14.35
C ARG A 199 -8.24 -1.75 -13.79
N LEU A 200 -7.37 -0.83 -14.22
CA LEU A 200 -7.43 0.57 -13.80
C LEU A 200 -8.73 1.23 -14.24
N THR A 201 -9.20 0.97 -15.47
CA THR A 201 -10.46 1.52 -15.97
C THR A 201 -11.64 1.11 -15.09
N LYS A 202 -11.72 -0.15 -14.67
CA LYS A 202 -12.75 -0.63 -13.74
C LYS A 202 -12.70 0.14 -12.40
N LYS A 203 -11.50 0.38 -11.86
CA LYS A 203 -11.32 1.18 -10.63
C LYS A 203 -11.70 2.65 -10.82
N ILE A 204 -11.39 3.23 -11.98
CA ILE A 204 -11.80 4.61 -12.30
C ILE A 204 -13.33 4.72 -12.38
N HIS A 205 -14.02 3.74 -12.95
CA HIS A 205 -15.49 3.74 -12.95
C HIS A 205 -16.09 3.72 -11.53
N THR A 206 -15.48 2.96 -10.62
CA THR A 206 -15.87 2.98 -9.21
C THR A 206 -15.61 4.35 -8.58
N LEU A 207 -14.44 4.94 -8.84
CA LEU A 207 -14.09 6.28 -8.36
C LEU A 207 -15.07 7.35 -8.91
N GLN A 208 -15.47 7.26 -10.18
CA GLN A 208 -16.48 8.17 -10.74
C GLN A 208 -17.84 8.06 -10.04
N LYS A 209 -18.25 6.85 -9.58
CA LYS A 209 -19.44 6.69 -8.74
C LYS A 209 -19.30 7.45 -7.43
N GLU A 210 -18.13 7.37 -6.79
CA GLU A 210 -17.87 8.11 -5.55
C GLU A 210 -17.88 9.64 -5.76
N VAL A 211 -17.37 10.12 -6.89
CA VAL A 211 -17.46 11.56 -7.24
C VAL A 211 -18.91 12.00 -7.40
N ARG A 212 -19.77 11.18 -8.05
CA ARG A 212 -21.20 11.50 -8.20
C ARG A 212 -21.93 11.59 -6.88
N LYS A 213 -21.52 10.84 -5.84
CA LYS A 213 -22.13 10.93 -4.49
C LYS A 213 -22.00 12.31 -3.87
N ILE A 214 -21.00 13.11 -4.26
CA ILE A 214 -20.87 14.49 -3.78
C ILE A 214 -22.14 15.29 -4.08
N GLY A 215 -22.74 15.07 -5.28
CA GLY A 215 -23.96 15.72 -5.70
C GLY A 215 -25.24 15.24 -4.99
N LEU A 216 -25.20 14.12 -4.27
CA LEU A 216 -26.35 13.59 -3.53
C LEU A 216 -26.49 14.23 -2.14
N TYR A 217 -25.41 14.80 -1.61
CA TYR A 217 -25.42 15.41 -0.27
C TYR A 217 -25.82 16.88 -0.34
N THR A 218 -26.70 17.30 0.57
CA THR A 218 -27.18 18.67 0.67
C THR A 218 -26.32 19.53 1.60
N GLN A 219 -25.66 18.90 2.58
CA GLN A 219 -24.82 19.60 3.55
C GLN A 219 -23.39 19.72 3.05
N SER A 220 -22.84 20.94 3.05
CA SER A 220 -21.47 21.23 2.61
C SER A 220 -20.41 20.41 3.38
N ASN A 221 -20.60 20.18 4.68
CA ASN A 221 -19.69 19.36 5.48
C ASN A 221 -19.64 17.90 5.00
N THR A 222 -20.78 17.31 4.63
CA THR A 222 -20.84 15.94 4.10
C THR A 222 -20.26 15.87 2.70
N GLN A 223 -20.50 16.89 1.87
CA GLN A 223 -19.86 17.00 0.54
C GLN A 223 -18.34 17.07 0.67
N ALA A 224 -17.80 17.88 1.59
CA ALA A 224 -16.37 17.97 1.82
C ALA A 224 -15.77 16.64 2.36
N ALA A 225 -16.49 15.95 3.24
CA ALA A 225 -16.09 14.63 3.70
C ALA A 225 -16.02 13.61 2.53
N GLN A 226 -17.00 13.64 1.63
CA GLN A 226 -17.01 12.82 0.42
C GLN A 226 -15.86 13.19 -0.54
N ILE A 227 -15.57 14.50 -0.71
CA ILE A 227 -14.39 14.96 -1.47
C ILE A 227 -13.11 14.36 -0.86
N GLN A 228 -12.99 14.37 0.46
CA GLN A 228 -11.84 13.81 1.14
C GLN A 228 -11.71 12.29 0.96
N TYR A 229 -12.83 11.57 0.95
CA TYR A 229 -12.85 10.15 0.62
C TYR A 229 -12.40 9.91 -0.83
N VAL A 230 -12.91 10.67 -1.79
CA VAL A 230 -12.48 10.63 -3.20
C VAL A 230 -10.98 10.89 -3.30
N ASN A 231 -10.45 11.88 -2.58
CA ASN A 231 -9.02 12.18 -2.54
C ASN A 231 -8.20 11.01 -2.00
N SER A 232 -8.71 10.30 -0.99
CA SER A 232 -8.05 9.11 -0.44
C SER A 232 -7.88 8.01 -1.49
N VAL A 233 -8.93 7.79 -2.29
CA VAL A 233 -8.92 6.79 -3.37
C VAL A 233 -7.96 7.21 -4.48
N ILE A 234 -7.98 8.49 -4.91
CA ILE A 234 -7.06 9.01 -5.92
C ILE A 234 -5.61 8.83 -5.46
N MET A 235 -5.30 9.23 -4.24
CA MET A 235 -3.95 9.12 -3.68
C MET A 235 -3.51 7.67 -3.53
N GLY A 236 -4.40 6.78 -3.08
CA GLY A 236 -4.13 5.36 -2.97
C GLY A 236 -3.81 4.73 -4.33
N LEU A 237 -4.59 5.03 -5.36
CA LEU A 237 -4.33 4.59 -6.73
C LEU A 237 -3.01 5.15 -7.26
N ALA A 238 -2.77 6.46 -7.07
CA ALA A 238 -1.55 7.10 -7.54
C ALA A 238 -0.29 6.52 -6.87
N GLN A 239 -0.33 6.29 -5.57
CA GLN A 239 0.78 5.66 -4.83
C GLN A 239 1.01 4.21 -5.26
N TYR A 240 -0.07 3.45 -5.49
CA TYR A 240 0.03 2.07 -5.98
C TYR A 240 0.71 2.01 -7.35
N LEU A 241 0.38 2.92 -8.27
CA LEU A 241 0.93 2.96 -9.61
C LEU A 241 2.33 3.61 -9.69
N GLN A 242 2.75 4.33 -8.66
CA GLN A 242 3.99 5.12 -8.65
C GLN A 242 5.26 4.36 -9.06
N PRO A 243 5.46 3.06 -8.67
CA PRO A 243 6.66 2.31 -9.06
C PRO A 243 6.71 1.94 -10.55
N SER A 244 5.69 2.28 -11.34
CA SER A 244 5.59 1.96 -12.76
C SER A 244 5.72 3.20 -13.67
N ILE A 245 5.76 2.99 -14.98
CA ILE A 245 5.68 4.04 -15.98
C ILE A 245 4.21 4.44 -16.12
N CYS A 246 3.74 5.34 -15.28
CA CYS A 246 2.31 5.58 -15.04
C CYS A 246 1.79 6.98 -15.39
N SER A 247 2.58 7.85 -16.02
CA SER A 247 2.15 9.23 -16.35
C SER A 247 0.83 9.25 -17.14
N HIS A 248 0.71 8.39 -18.15
CA HIS A 248 -0.52 8.27 -18.94
C HIS A 248 -1.72 7.82 -18.07
N ALA A 249 -1.49 6.90 -17.14
CA ALA A 249 -2.52 6.42 -16.21
C ALA A 249 -3.00 7.54 -15.27
N TYR A 250 -2.10 8.38 -14.77
CA TYR A 250 -2.46 9.54 -13.96
C TYR A 250 -3.34 10.52 -14.74
N HIS A 251 -2.95 10.87 -15.94
CA HIS A 251 -3.78 11.73 -16.80
C HIS A 251 -5.15 11.12 -17.12
N ALA A 252 -5.22 9.79 -17.27
CA ALA A 252 -6.52 9.11 -17.49
C ALA A 252 -7.42 9.18 -16.24
N ILE A 253 -6.86 9.02 -15.03
CA ILE A 253 -7.59 9.20 -13.76
C ILE A 253 -8.10 10.63 -13.67
N ASP A 254 -7.19 11.61 -13.78
CA ASP A 254 -7.49 13.02 -13.56
C ASP A 254 -8.53 13.55 -14.57
N ARG A 255 -8.39 13.21 -15.85
CA ARG A 255 -9.36 13.59 -16.88
C ARG A 255 -10.75 13.05 -16.61
N ARG A 256 -10.88 11.77 -16.25
CA ARG A 256 -12.20 11.14 -16.00
C ARG A 256 -12.84 11.65 -14.71
N VAL A 257 -12.04 11.84 -13.65
CA VAL A 257 -12.52 12.46 -12.40
C VAL A 257 -12.98 13.88 -12.65
N ASN A 258 -12.18 14.71 -13.34
CA ASN A 258 -12.51 16.09 -13.59
C ASN A 258 -13.76 16.26 -14.47
N ASN A 259 -13.93 15.43 -15.51
CA ASN A 259 -15.14 15.43 -16.33
C ASN A 259 -16.39 15.06 -15.51
N THR A 260 -16.26 14.09 -14.60
CA THR A 260 -17.38 13.72 -13.72
C THR A 260 -17.67 14.83 -12.72
N ALA A 261 -16.64 15.43 -12.13
CA ALA A 261 -16.79 16.56 -11.21
C ALA A 261 -17.46 17.77 -11.92
N LEU A 262 -17.07 18.09 -13.15
CA LEU A 262 -17.71 19.15 -13.92
C LEU A 262 -19.23 18.95 -14.02
N ALA A 263 -19.68 17.72 -14.32
CA ALA A 263 -21.11 17.43 -14.39
C ALA A 263 -21.80 17.60 -13.02
N VAL A 264 -21.15 17.12 -11.94
CA VAL A 264 -21.67 17.27 -10.57
C VAL A 264 -21.77 18.74 -10.15
N TRP A 265 -20.71 19.53 -10.40
CA TRP A 265 -20.71 20.96 -10.02
C TRP A 265 -21.67 21.80 -10.86
N LYS A 266 -21.86 21.48 -12.13
CA LYS A 266 -22.92 22.12 -12.95
C LYS A 266 -24.32 21.87 -12.38
N ASN A 267 -24.58 20.72 -11.82
CA ASN A 267 -25.87 20.40 -11.21
C ASN A 267 -26.02 21.07 -9.83
N LEU A 268 -24.96 21.07 -9.00
CA LEU A 268 -24.99 21.68 -7.65
C LEU A 268 -25.00 23.20 -7.70
N PHE A 269 -24.27 23.81 -8.63
CA PHE A 269 -24.03 25.25 -8.72
C PHE A 269 -24.23 25.77 -10.16
N PRO A 270 -25.43 25.67 -10.76
CA PRO A 270 -25.65 25.94 -12.19
C PRO A 270 -25.12 27.28 -12.68
N LYS A 271 -25.23 28.33 -11.86
CA LYS A 271 -24.80 29.70 -12.19
C LYS A 271 -23.36 30.01 -11.76
N GLN A 272 -22.76 29.24 -10.87
CA GLN A 272 -21.48 29.56 -10.19
C GLN A 272 -20.40 28.49 -10.33
N TYR A 273 -20.65 27.40 -11.07
CA TYR A 273 -19.70 26.29 -11.15
C TYR A 273 -18.30 26.70 -11.63
N ASN A 274 -18.19 27.74 -12.47
CA ASN A 274 -16.90 28.28 -12.91
C ASN A 274 -16.12 28.94 -11.76
N GLN A 275 -16.83 29.58 -10.81
CA GLN A 275 -16.22 30.23 -9.64
C GLN A 275 -15.76 29.19 -8.60
N MET A 276 -16.33 27.97 -8.67
CA MET A 276 -15.95 26.86 -7.82
C MET A 276 -14.70 26.10 -8.31
N GLN A 277 -14.06 26.60 -9.38
CA GLN A 277 -12.77 26.10 -9.85
C GLN A 277 -11.64 26.96 -9.30
N VAL A 278 -10.92 26.43 -8.34
CA VAL A 278 -9.84 27.16 -7.65
C VAL A 278 -8.49 26.47 -7.87
N PRO A 279 -7.39 27.22 -7.85
CA PRO A 279 -6.05 26.63 -7.89
C PRO A 279 -5.81 25.66 -6.75
N LEU A 280 -5.12 24.57 -7.00
CA LEU A 280 -4.80 23.56 -5.98
C LEU A 280 -4.11 24.17 -4.76
N LYS A 281 -3.18 25.13 -4.96
CA LYS A 281 -2.45 25.79 -3.86
C LYS A 281 -3.35 26.56 -2.88
N GLU A 282 -4.57 26.91 -3.27
CA GLU A 282 -5.54 27.63 -2.44
C GLU A 282 -6.41 26.70 -1.59
N LEU A 283 -6.33 25.38 -1.84
CA LEU A 283 -7.11 24.41 -1.09
C LEU A 283 -6.61 24.28 0.35
N SER A 284 -7.53 24.23 1.29
CA SER A 284 -7.24 24.00 2.71
C SER A 284 -7.02 22.52 3.03
N ASN A 285 -7.56 21.62 2.23
CA ASN A 285 -7.28 20.20 2.34
C ASN A 285 -6.00 19.82 1.57
N LEU A 286 -5.21 18.88 2.11
CA LEU A 286 -3.95 18.40 1.54
C LEU A 286 -2.93 19.54 1.24
N PRO A 287 -2.68 20.47 2.17
CA PRO A 287 -1.93 21.69 1.88
C PRO A 287 -0.50 21.42 1.39
N HIS A 288 0.20 20.44 1.98
CA HIS A 288 1.57 20.09 1.59
C HIS A 288 1.63 19.40 0.22
N ARG A 289 0.56 18.71 -0.17
CA ARG A 289 0.48 18.05 -1.47
C ARG A 289 0.25 19.06 -2.60
N HIS A 290 -0.51 20.10 -2.30
CA HIS A 290 -0.96 21.09 -3.27
C HIS A 290 -0.04 22.31 -3.38
N GLU A 291 0.97 22.39 -2.52
CA GLU A 291 1.92 23.52 -2.50
C GLU A 291 2.60 23.70 -3.86
N GLY A 292 2.52 24.91 -4.41
CA GLY A 292 3.14 25.26 -5.69
C GLY A 292 2.39 24.82 -6.95
N TYR A 293 1.18 24.24 -6.86
CA TYR A 293 0.38 23.84 -8.01
C TYR A 293 -0.72 24.86 -8.35
N ASP A 294 -0.66 25.46 -9.54
CA ASP A 294 -1.65 26.43 -10.06
C ASP A 294 -2.81 25.77 -10.84
N SER A 295 -2.74 24.46 -11.09
CA SER A 295 -3.80 23.73 -11.79
C SER A 295 -5.12 23.88 -11.04
N LYS A 296 -6.20 24.22 -11.76
CA LYS A 296 -7.53 24.42 -11.19
C LYS A 296 -8.27 23.10 -10.98
N THR A 297 -9.00 23.00 -9.89
CA THR A 297 -9.85 21.87 -9.55
C THR A 297 -11.18 22.33 -8.98
N PHE A 298 -12.17 21.43 -9.03
CA PHE A 298 -13.47 21.69 -8.41
C PHE A 298 -13.40 21.60 -6.90
N ALA A 299 -13.93 22.61 -6.22
CA ALA A 299 -13.94 22.73 -4.78
C ALA A 299 -15.27 23.27 -4.26
N ILE A 300 -15.51 23.09 -2.97
CA ILE A 300 -16.60 23.73 -2.23
C ILE A 300 -16.03 24.59 -1.12
N GLN A 301 -16.76 25.60 -0.69
CA GLN A 301 -16.34 26.51 0.36
C GLN A 301 -17.07 26.19 1.67
N ILE A 302 -16.31 26.09 2.78
CA ILE A 302 -16.82 25.91 4.13
C ILE A 302 -16.05 26.86 5.05
N ASP A 303 -16.76 27.69 5.81
CA ASP A 303 -16.16 28.65 6.73
C ASP A 303 -15.06 29.52 6.07
N GLY A 304 -15.31 29.94 4.81
CA GLY A 304 -14.36 30.75 4.03
C GLY A 304 -13.15 29.97 3.47
N LYS A 305 -13.08 28.65 3.63
CA LYS A 305 -11.98 27.82 3.18
C LYS A 305 -12.39 26.88 2.06
N TRP A 306 -11.48 26.64 1.09
CA TRP A 306 -11.73 25.78 -0.05
C TRP A 306 -11.32 24.33 0.22
N PHE A 307 -12.22 23.39 -0.08
CA PHE A 307 -12.02 21.94 -0.01
C PHE A 307 -12.27 21.34 -1.39
N GLY A 308 -11.24 20.84 -2.05
CA GLY A 308 -11.31 20.42 -3.44
C GLY A 308 -10.74 19.03 -3.71
N ILE A 309 -10.97 18.56 -4.94
CA ILE A 309 -10.51 17.28 -5.43
C ILE A 309 -9.03 17.39 -5.82
N THR A 310 -8.20 16.46 -5.36
CA THR A 310 -6.77 16.37 -5.73
C THR A 310 -6.58 15.72 -7.08
N TYR A 311 -5.38 15.84 -7.65
CA TYR A 311 -4.97 15.16 -8.88
C TYR A 311 -3.95 14.05 -8.63
N ALA A 312 -4.04 12.98 -9.44
CA ALA A 312 -3.11 11.85 -9.38
C ALA A 312 -1.70 12.24 -9.89
N PHE A 313 -1.62 13.12 -10.90
CA PHE A 313 -0.35 13.50 -11.55
C PHE A 313 0.66 14.11 -10.58
N ILE A 314 0.20 14.74 -9.49
CA ILE A 314 1.07 15.31 -8.42
C ILE A 314 1.99 14.24 -7.81
N THR A 315 1.58 12.98 -7.83
CA THR A 315 2.36 11.88 -7.24
C THR A 315 3.64 11.58 -8.03
N HIS A 316 3.69 11.87 -9.31
CA HIS A 316 4.76 11.58 -10.24
C HIS A 316 5.18 10.09 -10.27
N SER A 317 5.52 9.58 -11.45
CA SER A 317 6.10 8.25 -11.59
C SER A 317 7.50 8.21 -10.97
N ARG A 318 7.78 7.16 -10.19
CA ARG A 318 9.10 6.89 -9.59
C ARG A 318 9.65 5.54 -10.05
N TYR A 319 9.42 5.21 -11.30
CA TYR A 319 10.01 4.01 -11.87
C TYR A 319 11.54 4.12 -11.88
N GLU A 320 12.18 3.14 -11.28
CA GLU A 320 13.62 2.98 -11.29
C GLU A 320 13.98 1.53 -11.60
N SER A 321 14.82 1.32 -12.61
CA SER A 321 15.42 0.00 -12.85
C SER A 321 16.52 -0.24 -11.83
N LYS A 322 16.26 -1.08 -10.83
CA LYS A 322 17.25 -1.44 -9.80
C LYS A 322 17.51 -2.94 -9.79
N PRO A 323 18.74 -3.35 -9.49
CA PRO A 323 19.02 -4.75 -9.24
C PRO A 323 18.22 -5.22 -8.02
N PHE A 324 17.68 -6.43 -8.11
CA PHE A 324 16.95 -7.06 -7.01
C PHE A 324 17.90 -7.34 -5.83
N ASP A 325 17.59 -6.80 -4.67
CA ASP A 325 18.31 -7.07 -3.42
C ASP A 325 17.48 -7.96 -2.49
N GLN A 326 17.74 -9.26 -2.49
CA GLN A 326 17.08 -10.24 -1.62
C GLN A 326 17.29 -9.97 -0.12
N LYS A 327 18.36 -9.25 0.25
CA LYS A 327 18.66 -8.91 1.63
C LYS A 327 17.79 -7.75 2.15
N MET A 328 17.12 -7.03 1.26
CA MET A 328 16.19 -5.96 1.62
C MET A 328 14.83 -6.54 2.01
N THR A 329 14.78 -7.20 3.16
CA THR A 329 13.59 -7.86 3.70
C THR A 329 13.13 -7.16 4.99
N PRO A 330 11.82 -7.09 5.29
CA PRO A 330 11.32 -6.52 6.54
C PRO A 330 11.63 -7.40 7.76
N TYR A 331 12.00 -8.66 7.55
CA TYR A 331 12.15 -9.66 8.62
C TYR A 331 13.51 -9.62 9.31
N THR A 332 14.52 -8.98 8.75
CA THR A 332 15.85 -8.81 9.35
C THR A 332 16.14 -7.35 9.64
N GLU A 333 16.98 -7.08 10.65
CA GLU A 333 17.40 -5.72 10.99
C GLU A 333 18.20 -5.08 9.84
N ASP A 334 19.13 -5.81 9.24
CA ASP A 334 19.89 -5.36 8.07
C ASP A 334 18.98 -5.04 6.88
N GLY A 335 17.97 -5.87 6.62
CA GLY A 335 16.99 -5.66 5.56
C GLY A 335 16.16 -4.39 5.78
N ARG A 336 15.69 -4.16 7.01
CA ARG A 336 14.98 -2.92 7.38
C ARG A 336 15.88 -1.69 7.23
N ARG A 337 17.13 -1.77 7.64
CA ARG A 337 18.12 -0.69 7.47
C ARG A 337 18.37 -0.38 5.99
N ARG A 338 18.54 -1.41 5.14
CA ARG A 338 18.68 -1.25 3.67
C ARG A 338 17.47 -0.59 3.05
N TYR A 339 16.26 -0.99 3.45
CA TYR A 339 15.02 -0.39 2.99
C TYR A 339 14.88 1.09 3.40
N VAL A 340 15.24 1.43 4.64
CA VAL A 340 15.24 2.81 5.11
C VAL A 340 16.25 3.65 4.32
N ASN A 341 17.47 3.17 4.13
CA ASN A 341 18.51 3.85 3.34
C ASN A 341 18.10 4.01 1.86
N TYR A 342 17.38 3.04 1.32
CA TYR A 342 16.79 3.15 -0.02
C TYR A 342 15.72 4.24 -0.09
N ARG A 343 14.80 4.28 0.88
CA ARG A 343 13.73 5.27 0.92
C ARG A 343 14.20 6.69 1.22
N THR A 344 15.26 6.87 1.99
CA THR A 344 15.77 8.21 2.34
C THR A 344 16.40 8.94 1.16
N LYS A 345 16.89 8.22 0.15
CA LYS A 345 17.33 8.80 -1.12
C LYS A 345 16.18 9.35 -1.96
N HIS A 346 14.97 8.83 -1.76
CA HIS A 346 13.72 9.25 -2.43
C HIS A 346 12.82 9.83 -1.37
N LYS A 347 12.86 11.16 -1.19
CA LYS A 347 11.98 11.85 -0.23
C LYS A 347 10.54 11.45 -0.55
N PRO A 348 9.81 10.77 0.37
CA PRO A 348 8.38 10.57 0.20
C PRO A 348 7.72 11.95 0.13
N LEU A 349 6.59 12.05 -0.59
CA LEU A 349 5.73 13.22 -0.47
C LEU A 349 5.42 13.44 1.01
N PRO A 350 5.39 14.70 1.48
CA PRO A 350 4.96 15.02 2.84
C PRO A 350 3.65 14.31 3.17
N CYS A 351 3.52 13.88 4.44
CA CYS A 351 2.40 13.02 4.88
C CYS A 351 1.08 13.78 4.96
N ASP A 352 0.52 14.15 3.83
CA ASP A 352 -0.89 14.49 3.70
C ASP A 352 -1.70 13.22 3.41
N ARG A 353 -1.80 12.35 4.41
CA ARG A 353 -2.67 11.18 4.31
C ARG A 353 -4.09 11.60 4.65
N PRO A 354 -5.06 11.30 3.78
CA PRO A 354 -6.46 11.54 4.10
C PRO A 354 -6.91 10.66 5.28
N SER A 355 -7.97 11.08 5.93
CA SER A 355 -8.64 10.31 6.97
C SER A 355 -9.09 8.96 6.44
N ILE A 356 -8.98 7.92 7.28
CA ILE A 356 -9.56 6.61 7.03
C ILE A 356 -11.04 6.53 7.44
N ASN A 357 -11.57 7.55 8.13
CA ASN A 357 -12.96 7.61 8.54
C ASN A 357 -13.87 7.77 7.32
N THR A 358 -15.06 7.18 7.38
CA THR A 358 -16.07 7.37 6.33
C THR A 358 -16.60 8.80 6.36
N PRO A 359 -17.19 9.29 5.24
CA PRO A 359 -17.86 10.60 5.23
C PRO A 359 -18.93 10.74 6.32
N GLU A 360 -19.64 9.66 6.60
CA GLU A 360 -20.68 9.59 7.64
C GLU A 360 -20.08 9.72 9.04
N ASP A 361 -18.95 9.03 9.33
CA ASP A 361 -18.25 9.15 10.61
C ASP A 361 -17.77 10.58 10.87
N ILE A 362 -17.27 11.26 9.84
CA ILE A 362 -16.83 12.64 9.92
C ILE A 362 -18.02 13.56 10.18
N ALA A 363 -19.14 13.40 9.43
CA ALA A 363 -20.35 14.19 9.59
C ALA A 363 -20.96 14.02 10.99
N LEU A 364 -21.06 12.77 11.48
CA LEU A 364 -21.52 12.47 12.84
C LEU A 364 -20.62 13.10 13.91
N SER A 365 -19.29 13.06 13.72
CA SER A 365 -18.32 13.65 14.66
C SER A 365 -18.48 15.17 14.74
N ILE A 366 -18.76 15.84 13.63
CA ILE A 366 -19.02 17.28 13.57
C ILE A 366 -20.34 17.61 14.29
N TYR A 367 -21.40 16.85 13.99
CA TYR A 367 -22.73 17.02 14.60
C TYR A 367 -22.69 16.76 16.11
N ALA A 368 -22.09 15.63 16.54
CA ALA A 368 -21.99 15.24 17.94
C ALA A 368 -21.09 16.17 18.76
N SER A 369 -20.16 16.89 18.13
CA SER A 369 -19.27 17.79 18.85
C SER A 369 -19.99 18.95 19.50
N GLY A 370 -21.11 19.44 18.90
CA GLY A 370 -21.99 20.47 19.47
C GLY A 370 -21.30 21.71 20.07
N LYS A 371 -19.95 21.71 20.02
CA LYS A 371 -19.09 22.52 20.86
C LYS A 371 -18.22 23.44 20.02
N GLY A 372 -18.73 24.63 19.86
CA GLY A 372 -17.88 25.79 19.67
C GLY A 372 -17.07 25.84 18.37
N TRP A 373 -16.83 27.01 17.93
CA TRP A 373 -16.10 27.39 16.73
C TRP A 373 -14.71 26.75 16.55
N LYS A 374 -14.09 26.23 17.63
CA LYS A 374 -12.76 25.54 17.57
C LYS A 374 -12.84 24.11 17.04
N ALA A 375 -13.96 23.41 17.22
CA ALA A 375 -14.16 22.03 16.78
C ALA A 375 -14.96 21.99 15.46
N ASN A 376 -14.52 22.75 14.47
CA ASN A 376 -15.13 22.84 13.15
C ASN A 376 -14.65 21.70 12.22
N PHE A 377 -15.12 21.70 10.97
CA PHE A 377 -14.75 20.71 9.96
C PHE A 377 -13.23 20.59 9.77
N GLU A 378 -12.51 21.72 9.72
CA GLU A 378 -11.05 21.73 9.59
C GLU A 378 -10.35 21.01 10.76
N TYR A 379 -10.85 21.15 12.00
CA TYR A 379 -10.31 20.40 13.14
C TYR A 379 -10.46 18.90 12.95
N PHE A 380 -11.66 18.43 12.59
CA PHE A 380 -11.91 17.00 12.41
C PHE A 380 -11.10 16.40 11.29
N MET A 381 -10.89 17.11 10.21
CA MET A 381 -10.03 16.69 9.12
C MET A 381 -8.55 16.67 9.52
N ASN A 382 -8.07 17.78 10.08
CA ASN A 382 -6.65 17.96 10.35
C ASN A 382 -6.12 17.14 11.54
N ARG A 383 -6.97 16.74 12.48
CA ARG A 383 -6.56 15.85 13.57
C ARG A 383 -6.08 14.50 13.05
N GLU A 384 -6.69 13.98 11.99
CA GLU A 384 -6.28 12.71 11.36
C GLU A 384 -4.92 12.86 10.66
N TYR A 385 -4.70 13.98 9.99
CA TYR A 385 -3.37 14.30 9.44
C TYR A 385 -2.31 14.40 10.54
N ALA A 386 -2.64 15.01 11.66
CA ALA A 386 -1.74 15.06 12.82
C ALA A 386 -1.44 13.66 13.38
N TYR A 387 -2.45 12.77 13.44
CA TYR A 387 -2.28 11.37 13.85
C TYR A 387 -1.34 10.62 12.91
N ASN A 388 -1.54 10.73 11.61
CA ASN A 388 -0.71 10.10 10.59
C ASN A 388 0.71 10.68 10.57
N ARG A 389 0.88 11.99 10.74
CA ARG A 389 2.20 12.65 10.87
C ARG A 389 3.00 12.04 12.03
N ASP A 390 2.35 11.78 13.14
CA ASP A 390 2.97 11.25 14.36
C ASP A 390 3.02 9.72 14.38
N LYS A 391 2.63 9.05 13.26
CA LYS A 391 2.69 7.59 13.07
C LYS A 391 1.89 6.82 14.13
N GLY A 392 0.73 7.35 14.55
CA GLY A 392 -0.11 6.73 15.58
C GLY A 392 0.53 6.68 16.97
N LYS A 393 1.43 7.63 17.30
CA LYS A 393 2.12 7.70 18.59
C LYS A 393 1.75 8.96 19.37
N CYS A 394 1.76 8.83 20.70
CA CYS A 394 1.69 10.00 21.58
C CYS A 394 2.88 10.94 21.31
N LYS A 395 2.59 12.21 21.04
CA LYS A 395 3.63 13.20 20.70
C LYS A 395 4.61 13.46 21.84
N CYS A 396 4.20 13.27 23.09
CA CYS A 396 5.04 13.44 24.28
C CYS A 396 5.87 12.17 24.58
N CYS A 397 5.23 11.08 25.00
CA CYS A 397 5.93 9.88 25.47
C CYS A 397 6.27 8.86 24.38
N GLY A 398 5.82 9.04 23.14
CA GLY A 398 6.13 8.15 22.03
C GLY A 398 5.38 6.79 22.04
N ARG A 399 4.52 6.53 23.03
CA ARG A 399 3.72 5.29 23.11
C ARG A 399 2.79 5.19 21.91
N TYR A 400 2.68 4.02 21.30
CA TYR A 400 1.70 3.74 20.26
C TYR A 400 0.29 3.77 20.82
N PHE A 401 -0.65 4.30 20.03
CA PHE A 401 -2.06 4.19 20.31
C PHE A 401 -2.58 2.86 19.77
N SER A 402 -3.16 2.04 20.63
CA SER A 402 -4.08 0.97 20.26
C SER A 402 -5.52 1.48 20.34
N GLU A 403 -6.49 0.71 19.84
CA GLU A 403 -7.91 1.05 19.95
C GLU A 403 -8.35 1.22 21.40
N LEU A 404 -7.75 0.45 22.32
CA LEU A 404 -8.07 0.44 23.75
C LEU A 404 -7.43 1.60 24.54
N ILE A 405 -6.47 2.34 23.98
CA ILE A 405 -5.79 3.41 24.69
C ILE A 405 -6.55 4.73 24.44
N PRO A 406 -7.18 5.32 25.46
CA PRO A 406 -7.83 6.61 25.34
C PRO A 406 -6.82 7.68 24.92
N LYS A 407 -7.19 8.42 23.89
CA LYS A 407 -6.35 9.44 23.25
C LYS A 407 -7.11 10.74 23.02
N HIS A 408 -6.40 11.86 23.00
CA HIS A 408 -6.97 13.18 22.77
C HIS A 408 -6.14 13.98 21.77
N CYS A 409 -6.80 14.63 20.82
CA CYS A 409 -6.14 15.56 19.91
C CYS A 409 -6.12 16.96 20.56
N HIS A 410 -4.93 17.39 20.97
CA HIS A 410 -4.68 18.61 21.74
C HIS A 410 -4.26 19.75 20.83
N HIS A 411 -4.82 20.96 21.04
CA HIS A 411 -4.31 22.19 20.43
C HIS A 411 -3.06 22.64 21.18
N VAL A 412 -1.92 22.64 20.52
CA VAL A 412 -0.61 23.01 21.13
C VAL A 412 -0.60 24.47 21.61
N ASN A 413 -1.19 25.36 20.84
CA ASN A 413 -1.49 26.74 21.22
C ASN A 413 -2.99 27.01 20.97
N PRO A 414 -3.81 27.06 22.05
CA PRO A 414 -5.26 27.24 21.91
C PRO A 414 -5.70 28.70 21.69
N ARG A 415 -4.77 29.66 21.71
CA ARG A 415 -5.04 31.10 21.54
C ARG A 415 -4.82 31.59 20.11
N LEU A 416 -4.39 30.72 19.20
CA LEU A 416 -4.26 31.08 17.81
C LEU A 416 -5.63 31.44 17.20
N PRO A 417 -5.63 32.39 16.23
CA PRO A 417 -6.85 32.73 15.50
C PRO A 417 -7.39 31.53 14.72
N ILE A 418 -8.66 31.56 14.33
CA ILE A 418 -9.38 30.44 13.72
C ILE A 418 -8.70 29.93 12.44
N GLU A 419 -8.03 30.79 11.68
CA GLU A 419 -7.31 30.46 10.46
C GLU A 419 -6.08 29.58 10.71
N ARG A 420 -5.56 29.56 11.95
CA ARG A 420 -4.32 28.86 12.33
C ARG A 420 -4.51 27.81 13.41
N ILE A 421 -5.55 27.90 14.24
CA ILE A 421 -5.73 27.04 15.43
C ILE A 421 -5.85 25.57 15.05
N ASN A 422 -6.59 25.26 13.97
CA ASN A 422 -6.85 23.90 13.51
C ASN A 422 -5.86 23.38 12.47
N LYS A 423 -4.80 24.13 12.19
CA LYS A 423 -3.74 23.64 11.27
C LYS A 423 -2.96 22.48 11.89
N VAL A 424 -2.60 21.50 11.07
CA VAL A 424 -1.88 20.28 11.46
C VAL A 424 -0.66 20.53 12.36
N PRO A 425 0.19 21.56 12.16
CA PRO A 425 1.32 21.84 13.06
C PRO A 425 0.89 22.21 14.49
N ASN A 426 -0.32 22.73 14.68
CA ASN A 426 -0.84 23.10 15.99
C ASN A 426 -1.65 21.97 16.67
N LEU A 427 -1.82 20.84 16.04
CA LEU A 427 -2.51 19.67 16.58
C LEU A 427 -1.51 18.60 17.01
N ALA A 428 -1.75 18.00 18.18
CA ALA A 428 -0.90 16.93 18.73
C ALA A 428 -1.75 15.86 19.40
N TRP A 429 -1.59 14.61 18.97
CA TRP A 429 -2.24 13.49 19.65
C TRP A 429 -1.47 13.10 20.90
N LEU A 430 -2.16 13.10 22.02
CA LEU A 430 -1.63 12.76 23.34
C LEU A 430 -2.44 11.61 23.96
N CYS A 431 -1.76 10.70 24.66
CA CYS A 431 -2.45 9.80 25.57
C CYS A 431 -3.00 10.60 26.77
N ILE A 432 -4.06 10.11 27.40
CA ILE A 432 -4.72 10.85 28.49
C ILE A 432 -3.77 11.24 29.63
N PRO A 433 -2.83 10.35 30.08
CA PRO A 433 -1.84 10.76 31.08
C PRO A 433 -1.00 11.95 30.65
N CYS A 434 -0.44 11.92 29.43
CA CYS A 434 0.35 13.05 28.91
C CYS A 434 -0.50 14.32 28.71
N HIS A 435 -1.75 14.17 28.26
CA HIS A 435 -2.68 15.29 28.13
C HIS A 435 -2.96 15.97 29.48
N ARG A 436 -3.23 15.18 30.53
CA ARG A 436 -3.40 15.70 31.90
C ARG A 436 -2.14 16.41 32.40
N MET A 437 -0.96 15.81 32.17
CA MET A 437 0.32 16.45 32.53
C MET A 437 0.55 17.75 31.78
N VAL A 438 0.17 17.88 30.52
CA VAL A 438 0.22 19.14 29.77
C VAL A 438 -0.69 20.19 30.42
N HIS A 439 -1.85 19.79 30.97
CA HIS A 439 -2.83 20.64 31.64
C HIS A 439 -2.66 20.74 33.18
N ASN A 440 -1.43 20.63 33.71
CA ASN A 440 -1.02 20.87 35.11
C ASN A 440 -0.97 19.67 36.05
N SER A 441 -1.26 18.43 35.64
CA SER A 441 -1.02 17.27 36.52
C SER A 441 0.48 17.11 36.82
N PRO A 442 0.87 16.62 38.01
CA PRO A 442 2.26 16.36 38.34
C PRO A 442 2.96 15.49 37.29
N ILE A 443 4.24 15.72 37.04
CA ILE A 443 5.05 14.91 36.13
C ILE A 443 5.77 13.88 36.98
N PRO A 444 5.53 12.56 36.76
CA PRO A 444 6.20 11.51 37.50
C PRO A 444 7.72 11.56 37.29
N PRO A 445 8.55 11.30 38.33
CA PRO A 445 10.01 11.33 38.22
C PRO A 445 10.58 10.27 37.27
N GLU A 446 9.86 9.14 37.10
CA GLU A 446 10.26 8.02 36.22
C GLU A 446 10.03 8.31 34.73
N LEU A 447 9.40 9.43 34.39
CA LEU A 447 9.09 9.74 32.99
C LEU A 447 10.39 10.14 32.22
N ASP A 448 10.52 9.57 31.02
CA ASP A 448 11.65 9.87 30.12
C ASP A 448 11.89 11.38 29.96
N ALA A 449 13.15 11.81 30.05
CA ALA A 449 13.57 13.22 29.99
C ALA A 449 13.09 13.92 28.71
N LYS A 450 13.01 13.21 27.58
CA LYS A 450 12.50 13.74 26.31
C LYS A 450 11.00 14.01 26.37
N ALA A 451 10.24 13.15 27.03
CA ALA A 451 8.81 13.33 27.27
C ALA A 451 8.55 14.53 28.19
N VAL A 452 9.31 14.61 29.30
CA VAL A 452 9.25 15.75 30.24
C VAL A 452 9.49 17.09 29.55
N ARG A 453 10.52 17.17 28.70
CA ARG A 453 10.84 18.40 27.92
C ARG A 453 9.68 18.81 27.01
N LYS A 454 9.06 17.85 26.33
CA LYS A 454 7.90 18.14 25.45
C LYS A 454 6.66 18.59 26.23
N ILE A 455 6.39 17.95 27.38
CA ILE A 455 5.27 18.36 28.25
C ILE A 455 5.48 19.78 28.76
N LYS A 456 6.66 20.13 29.26
CA LYS A 456 7.01 21.47 29.70
C LYS A 456 6.82 22.49 28.57
N LYS A 457 7.33 22.20 27.37
CA LYS A 457 7.16 23.03 26.16
C LYS A 457 5.70 23.29 25.80
N TYR A 458 4.82 22.28 25.93
CA TYR A 458 3.38 22.46 25.67
C TYR A 458 2.70 23.26 26.77
N ARG A 459 3.07 23.08 28.06
CA ARG A 459 2.63 23.94 29.17
C ARG A 459 2.95 25.41 28.96
N GLU A 460 4.15 25.72 28.51
CA GLU A 460 4.58 27.08 28.20
C GLU A 460 3.70 27.73 27.12
N LYS A 461 3.37 26.95 26.10
CA LYS A 461 2.49 27.41 25.02
C LYS A 461 1.02 27.60 25.43
N LEU A 462 0.56 26.91 26.47
CA LEU A 462 -0.76 27.13 27.04
C LEU A 462 -0.82 28.41 27.88
N LYS A 463 0.32 28.83 28.48
CA LYS A 463 0.43 30.04 29.30
C LYS A 463 0.63 31.31 28.47
N LYS A 464 1.30 31.20 27.32
CA LYS A 464 1.46 32.28 26.32
C LYS A 464 0.22 32.44 25.47
#